data_d61abf34821196f79ffe6b20aa8db570
#
_entry.id   d61abf34821196f79ffe6b20aa8db570
#
_cell.length_a   1.000
_cell.length_b   1.000
_cell.length_c   1.000
_cell.angle_alpha   90.00
_cell.angle_beta   90.00
_cell.angle_gamma   90.00
#
_symmetry.space_group_name_H-M   'P 1'
#
loop_
_entity.id
_entity.type
_entity.pdbx_description
1 polymer ?
#
loop_
_entity_poly.entity_id
_entity_poly.type
_entity_poly.pdbx_seq_one_letter_code
_entity_poly.pdbx_strand_id
1 'polypeptide(L)'
;MKLPEYILEIIQKINDIGYEAYVVGGCVRDYLLDRPIHDYDICTSAKPEVILNLFDRSVGTGLKHGTVTVLSKSPVEITTFRLESEYKDHRHPDSVKYVSTIEEDLSRRDFTVNAMAYHPSRGLIDPYGGQVDLKRKIIRCVGNPDRRFNEDALRMLRAYRFCAKLGFSMDETVKKSIDTNASLIQYVSIERIVHELKEIMETNPQVLQDMTLLLKPVFNELDLALMCSQNSIYHYTDVLHHTLDAMCYLKPYDETLAFALLFHDLGKIQVKTTDSNGRDHFKHHAMVGSELSKELCRRFKLTNEQRKWVPFYVLHHDDKFTCDLDCIYKYRVTYHLDEEHLLNLLQIRYCDAMAHSELGQKSAKDVELFYAYYIQNRNRCMSISQLALNGKDIIEATNLRGRQIQDALNMCLKYSFYHPEKNRKEELLNMLKNEL
;
A
#
# COMPACT_ATOMS: atom_id res chain seq x y z
N MET A 1 6.97 -31.30 9.72
CA MET A 1 7.51 -29.92 9.59
C MET A 1 8.90 -29.90 10.22
N LYS A 2 9.90 -29.37 9.53
CA LYS A 2 11.24 -29.17 10.13
C LYS A 2 11.27 -27.79 10.77
N LEU A 3 11.28 -27.74 12.10
CA LEU A 3 11.31 -26.50 12.86
C LEU A 3 12.76 -26.04 13.13
N PRO A 4 13.04 -24.73 13.16
CA PRO A 4 14.31 -24.20 13.64
C PRO A 4 14.57 -24.58 15.11
N GLU A 5 15.84 -24.71 15.48
CA GLU A 5 16.27 -25.13 16.83
C GLU A 5 15.69 -24.23 17.93
N TYR A 6 15.74 -22.91 17.75
CA TYR A 6 15.21 -21.95 18.75
C TYR A 6 13.69 -22.10 18.97
N ILE A 7 12.91 -22.54 17.96
CA ILE A 7 11.47 -22.82 18.11
C ILE A 7 11.27 -24.14 18.89
N LEU A 8 12.08 -25.17 18.59
CA LEU A 8 12.05 -26.44 19.34
C LEU A 8 12.40 -26.20 20.80
N GLU A 9 13.40 -25.39 21.11
CA GLU A 9 13.79 -25.04 22.50
C GLU A 9 12.65 -24.31 23.23
N ILE A 10 11.95 -23.36 22.58
CA ILE A 10 10.80 -22.67 23.19
C ILE A 10 9.69 -23.64 23.52
N ILE A 11 9.31 -24.51 22.55
CA ILE A 11 8.27 -25.53 22.76
C ILE A 11 8.67 -26.49 23.89
N GLN A 12 9.91 -26.97 23.88
CA GLN A 12 10.40 -27.90 24.90
C GLN A 12 10.36 -27.28 26.30
N LYS A 13 10.86 -26.06 26.50
CA LYS A 13 10.81 -25.36 27.76
C LYS A 13 9.40 -25.23 28.34
N ILE A 14 8.42 -24.93 27.46
CA ILE A 14 7.01 -24.83 27.87
C ILE A 14 6.47 -26.22 28.27
N ASN A 15 6.80 -27.25 27.48
CA ASN A 15 6.37 -28.61 27.78
C ASN A 15 6.99 -29.19 29.07
N ASP A 16 8.26 -28.86 29.36
CA ASP A 16 8.98 -29.33 30.57
C ASP A 16 8.34 -28.85 31.86
N ILE A 17 7.63 -27.73 31.85
CA ILE A 17 6.85 -27.21 32.99
C ILE A 17 5.38 -27.63 32.95
N GLY A 18 5.00 -28.61 32.09
CA GLY A 18 3.69 -29.24 32.05
C GLY A 18 2.61 -28.51 31.23
N TYR A 19 2.99 -27.55 30.40
CA TYR A 19 2.06 -26.90 29.48
C TYR A 19 2.26 -27.37 28.04
N GLU A 20 1.19 -27.26 27.23
CA GLU A 20 1.24 -27.57 25.81
C GLU A 20 1.66 -26.33 25.00
N ALA A 21 2.44 -26.54 23.93
CA ALA A 21 2.81 -25.49 22.99
C ALA A 21 2.84 -26.01 21.56
N TYR A 22 2.24 -25.27 20.63
CA TYR A 22 2.10 -25.63 19.21
C TYR A 22 2.50 -24.46 18.34
N VAL A 23 3.18 -24.74 17.24
CA VAL A 23 3.32 -23.78 16.12
C VAL A 23 1.98 -23.70 15.40
N VAL A 24 1.52 -22.50 15.04
CA VAL A 24 0.15 -22.29 14.52
C VAL A 24 0.06 -21.28 13.39
N GLY A 25 -1.02 -21.35 12.62
CA GLY A 25 -1.41 -20.28 11.71
C GLY A 25 -0.59 -20.21 10.42
N GLY A 26 -0.11 -19.01 10.10
CA GLY A 26 0.55 -18.72 8.82
C GLY A 26 1.77 -19.59 8.52
N CYS A 27 2.61 -19.85 9.51
CA CYS A 27 3.82 -20.65 9.33
C CYS A 27 3.51 -22.14 9.03
N VAL A 28 2.44 -22.71 9.60
CA VAL A 28 1.98 -24.06 9.27
C VAL A 28 1.44 -24.13 7.86
N ARG A 29 0.62 -23.15 7.47
CA ARG A 29 0.11 -23.02 6.10
C ARG A 29 1.25 -22.90 5.09
N ASP A 30 2.19 -21.99 5.32
CA ASP A 30 3.27 -21.69 4.39
C ASP A 30 4.24 -22.88 4.25
N TYR A 31 4.47 -23.62 5.34
CA TYR A 31 5.17 -24.90 5.30
C TYR A 31 4.48 -25.92 4.38
N LEU A 32 3.16 -26.08 4.49
CA LEU A 32 2.39 -27.03 3.69
C LEU A 32 2.29 -26.62 2.21
N LEU A 33 2.57 -25.36 1.90
CA LEU A 33 2.61 -24.79 0.54
C LEU A 33 4.03 -24.69 -0.02
N ASP A 34 5.05 -25.22 0.67
CA ASP A 34 6.47 -25.08 0.32
C ASP A 34 6.90 -23.61 0.10
N ARG A 35 6.31 -22.68 0.88
CA ARG A 35 6.65 -21.26 0.88
C ARG A 35 7.66 -20.93 1.97
N PRO A 36 8.50 -19.88 1.79
CA PRO A 36 9.36 -19.38 2.86
C PRO A 36 8.55 -18.99 4.09
N ILE A 37 9.03 -19.40 5.27
CA ILE A 37 8.44 -19.01 6.56
C ILE A 37 9.27 -17.85 7.11
N HIS A 38 8.61 -16.72 7.33
CA HIS A 38 9.27 -15.52 7.87
C HIS A 38 9.12 -15.45 9.40
N ASP A 39 7.93 -15.74 9.92
CA ASP A 39 7.59 -15.61 11.33
C ASP A 39 6.98 -16.90 11.86
N TYR A 40 7.25 -17.21 13.14
CA TYR A 40 6.67 -18.36 13.83
C TYR A 40 5.80 -17.87 14.98
N ASP A 41 4.51 -18.24 14.94
CA ASP A 41 3.57 -18.03 16.02
C ASP A 41 3.42 -19.32 16.82
N ILE A 42 3.38 -19.19 18.14
CA ILE A 42 3.16 -20.31 19.07
C ILE A 42 1.89 -20.06 19.86
N CYS A 43 1.04 -21.08 19.98
CA CYS A 43 -0.05 -21.10 20.95
C CYS A 43 0.26 -22.07 22.08
N THR A 44 -0.15 -21.72 23.32
CA THR A 44 0.14 -22.51 24.52
C THR A 44 -1.03 -22.55 25.49
N SER A 45 -1.11 -23.60 26.30
CA SER A 45 -2.04 -23.64 27.44
C SER A 45 -1.53 -22.83 28.65
N ALA A 46 -0.26 -22.37 28.64
CA ALA A 46 0.30 -21.52 29.69
C ALA A 46 -0.27 -20.10 29.62
N LYS A 47 -0.57 -19.51 30.78
CA LYS A 47 -0.98 -18.10 30.88
C LYS A 47 0.18 -17.15 30.59
N PRO A 48 -0.08 -15.89 30.20
CA PRO A 48 0.96 -14.91 29.87
C PRO A 48 2.01 -14.71 30.99
N GLU A 49 1.57 -14.72 32.25
CA GLU A 49 2.45 -14.53 33.38
C GLU A 49 3.46 -15.68 33.52
N VAL A 50 3.06 -16.92 33.19
CA VAL A 50 3.93 -18.09 33.17
C VAL A 50 5.01 -17.94 32.11
N ILE A 51 4.64 -17.49 30.91
CA ILE A 51 5.57 -17.27 29.79
C ILE A 51 6.57 -16.15 30.13
N LEU A 52 6.10 -15.03 30.70
CA LEU A 52 6.98 -13.93 31.15
C LEU A 52 8.01 -14.39 32.18
N ASN A 53 7.63 -15.29 33.12
CA ASN A 53 8.52 -15.81 34.12
C ASN A 53 9.45 -16.91 33.59
N LEU A 54 9.06 -17.62 32.54
CA LEU A 54 9.85 -18.71 31.96
C LEU A 54 10.98 -18.20 31.05
N PHE A 55 10.80 -17.03 30.43
CA PHE A 55 11.76 -16.46 29.47
C PHE A 55 12.24 -15.09 29.94
N ASP A 56 13.50 -15.00 30.35
CA ASP A 56 14.14 -13.76 30.83
C ASP A 56 14.07 -12.61 29.80
N ARG A 57 14.12 -12.94 28.51
CA ARG A 57 14.04 -12.00 27.40
C ARG A 57 12.66 -12.07 26.75
N SER A 58 11.66 -11.54 27.44
CA SER A 58 10.28 -11.50 26.95
C SER A 58 9.64 -10.15 27.22
N VAL A 59 8.66 -9.77 26.36
CA VAL A 59 7.91 -8.51 26.44
C VAL A 59 6.43 -8.80 26.32
N GLY A 60 5.63 -8.23 27.20
CA GLY A 60 4.17 -8.34 27.18
C GLY A 60 3.53 -7.43 26.11
N THR A 61 3.76 -7.70 24.85
CA THR A 61 3.30 -6.87 23.73
C THR A 61 1.78 -6.83 23.58
N GLY A 62 1.08 -7.87 24.01
CA GLY A 62 -0.38 -8.01 23.89
C GLY A 62 -1.03 -8.68 25.10
N LEU A 63 -0.63 -8.35 26.33
CA LEU A 63 -1.11 -8.99 27.55
C LEU A 63 -2.64 -9.01 27.69
N LYS A 64 -3.31 -7.93 27.28
CA LYS A 64 -4.79 -7.86 27.25
C LYS A 64 -5.41 -8.93 26.36
N HIS A 65 -4.65 -9.41 25.38
CA HIS A 65 -5.08 -10.43 24.42
C HIS A 65 -4.37 -11.77 24.65
N GLY A 66 -3.63 -11.92 25.74
CA GLY A 66 -2.95 -13.16 26.08
C GLY A 66 -1.67 -13.43 25.28
N THR A 67 -1.06 -12.41 24.67
CA THR A 67 0.15 -12.54 23.85
C THR A 67 1.39 -11.98 24.55
N VAL A 68 2.48 -12.74 24.49
CA VAL A 68 3.83 -12.36 24.94
C VAL A 68 4.80 -12.59 23.79
N THR A 69 5.70 -11.64 23.54
CA THR A 69 6.78 -11.82 22.58
C THR A 69 8.05 -12.25 23.28
N VAL A 70 8.58 -13.41 22.93
CA VAL A 70 9.87 -13.92 23.38
C VAL A 70 10.96 -13.49 22.41
N LEU A 71 11.99 -12.80 22.91
CA LEU A 71 13.12 -12.30 22.15
C LEU A 71 14.20 -13.38 22.05
N SER A 72 14.07 -14.28 21.09
CA SER A 72 15.03 -15.35 20.77
C SER A 72 15.93 -14.92 19.60
N LYS A 73 16.33 -15.84 18.72
CA LYS A 73 17.07 -15.55 17.48
C LYS A 73 16.27 -14.63 16.55
N SER A 74 14.95 -14.80 16.53
CA SER A 74 13.97 -13.86 16.01
C SER A 74 12.89 -13.68 17.08
N PRO A 75 12.14 -12.57 17.10
CA PRO A 75 10.97 -12.42 17.95
C PRO A 75 9.95 -13.52 17.65
N VAL A 76 9.39 -14.15 18.70
CA VAL A 76 8.36 -15.19 18.58
C VAL A 76 7.17 -14.77 19.42
N GLU A 77 6.00 -14.66 18.79
CA GLU A 77 4.75 -14.40 19.50
C GLU A 77 4.19 -15.69 20.10
N ILE A 78 3.97 -15.67 21.41
CA ILE A 78 3.37 -16.77 22.14
C ILE A 78 2.03 -16.32 22.70
N THR A 79 0.96 -16.95 22.25
CA THR A 79 -0.42 -16.62 22.64
C THR A 79 -1.03 -17.74 23.46
N THR A 80 -1.61 -17.41 24.61
CA THR A 80 -2.37 -18.37 25.41
C THR A 80 -3.63 -18.82 24.67
N PHE A 81 -3.96 -20.12 24.74
CA PHE A 81 -5.22 -20.66 24.18
C PHE A 81 -6.40 -19.88 24.74
N ARG A 82 -7.26 -19.40 23.85
CA ARG A 82 -8.38 -18.55 24.24
C ARG A 82 -9.61 -18.76 23.39
N LEU A 83 -10.76 -18.52 23.97
CA LEU A 83 -11.99 -18.19 23.27
C LEU A 83 -12.26 -16.69 23.42
N GLU A 84 -12.83 -16.11 22.42
CA GLU A 84 -13.27 -14.73 22.42
C GLU A 84 -14.76 -14.73 22.73
N SER A 85 -15.17 -13.94 23.74
CA SER A 85 -16.60 -13.78 24.09
C SER A 85 -17.32 -12.93 23.04
N GLU A 86 -18.61 -12.66 23.26
CA GLU A 86 -19.40 -11.80 22.37
C GLU A 86 -18.73 -10.45 22.13
N TYR A 87 -18.84 -9.97 20.91
CA TYR A 87 -18.29 -8.71 20.44
C TYR A 87 -19.42 -7.68 20.36
N LYS A 88 -19.38 -6.63 21.19
CA LYS A 88 -20.39 -5.57 21.16
C LYS A 88 -20.10 -4.50 20.10
N ASP A 89 -18.86 -4.36 19.71
CA ASP A 89 -18.40 -3.32 18.79
C ASP A 89 -17.84 -3.86 17.46
N HIS A 90 -18.11 -5.14 17.13
CA HIS A 90 -17.58 -5.85 15.95
C HIS A 90 -16.04 -5.81 15.83
N ARG A 91 -15.33 -5.65 16.96
CA ARG A 91 -13.87 -5.54 16.97
C ARG A 91 -13.22 -6.16 18.20
N HIS A 92 -13.69 -5.83 19.40
CA HIS A 92 -13.06 -6.25 20.62
C HIS A 92 -13.97 -7.26 21.34
N PRO A 93 -13.45 -8.44 21.69
CA PRO A 93 -14.20 -9.31 22.59
C PRO A 93 -14.34 -8.61 23.96
N ASP A 94 -15.53 -8.61 24.52
CA ASP A 94 -15.82 -8.06 25.86
C ASP A 94 -14.91 -8.67 26.93
N SER A 95 -14.52 -9.94 26.76
CA SER A 95 -13.55 -10.63 27.60
C SER A 95 -12.85 -11.74 26.82
N VAL A 96 -11.65 -12.06 27.24
CA VAL A 96 -10.87 -13.22 26.79
C VAL A 96 -11.00 -14.32 27.83
N LYS A 97 -11.55 -15.47 27.44
CA LYS A 97 -11.60 -16.66 28.30
C LYS A 97 -10.49 -17.60 27.87
N TYR A 98 -9.53 -17.85 28.77
CA TYR A 98 -8.50 -18.85 28.51
C TYR A 98 -9.14 -20.24 28.50
N VAL A 99 -8.69 -21.10 27.58
CA VAL A 99 -9.16 -22.48 27.39
C VAL A 99 -7.98 -23.45 27.49
N SER A 100 -8.29 -24.74 27.57
CA SER A 100 -7.30 -25.75 27.85
C SER A 100 -6.85 -26.53 26.62
N THR A 101 -7.59 -26.46 25.51
CA THR A 101 -7.32 -27.27 24.33
C THR A 101 -6.97 -26.42 23.12
N ILE A 102 -6.09 -26.95 22.26
CA ILE A 102 -5.69 -26.28 21.02
C ILE A 102 -6.87 -26.20 20.03
N GLU A 103 -7.76 -27.17 20.00
CA GLU A 103 -8.93 -27.22 19.14
C GLU A 103 -9.88 -26.05 19.42
N GLU A 104 -10.05 -25.68 20.69
CA GLU A 104 -10.84 -24.50 21.07
C GLU A 104 -10.19 -23.22 20.57
N ASP A 105 -8.86 -23.04 20.66
CA ASP A 105 -8.16 -21.88 20.12
C ASP A 105 -8.27 -21.82 18.59
N LEU A 106 -8.12 -22.94 17.90
CA LEU A 106 -8.28 -23.00 16.44
C LEU A 106 -9.71 -22.67 16.00
N SER A 107 -10.71 -22.96 16.83
CA SER A 107 -12.13 -22.70 16.51
C SER A 107 -12.49 -21.22 16.32
N ARG A 108 -11.78 -20.30 16.96
CA ARG A 108 -12.02 -18.84 16.87
C ARG A 108 -11.31 -18.17 15.70
N ARG A 109 -10.42 -18.89 14.99
CA ARG A 109 -9.63 -18.32 13.89
C ARG A 109 -10.52 -18.00 12.69
N ASP A 110 -10.01 -17.15 11.82
CA ASP A 110 -10.73 -16.65 10.64
C ASP A 110 -10.97 -17.74 9.59
N PHE A 111 -9.90 -18.33 9.05
CA PHE A 111 -9.96 -19.24 7.91
C PHE A 111 -9.34 -20.59 8.24
N THR A 112 -9.90 -21.66 7.64
CA THR A 112 -9.43 -23.04 7.81
C THR A 112 -7.95 -23.20 7.51
N VAL A 113 -7.45 -22.54 6.47
CA VAL A 113 -6.04 -22.57 6.06
C VAL A 113 -5.08 -21.97 7.10
N ASN A 114 -5.58 -21.17 8.04
CA ASN A 114 -4.84 -20.58 9.16
C ASN A 114 -5.20 -21.24 10.51
N ALA A 115 -6.14 -22.19 10.52
CA ALA A 115 -6.63 -22.87 11.73
C ALA A 115 -6.04 -24.27 11.86
N MET A 116 -4.73 -24.37 11.63
CA MET A 116 -3.92 -25.59 11.78
C MET A 116 -2.81 -25.34 12.80
N ALA A 117 -2.45 -26.40 13.52
CA ALA A 117 -1.36 -26.39 14.49
C ALA A 117 -0.39 -27.55 14.23
N TYR A 118 0.86 -27.39 14.61
CA TYR A 118 1.86 -28.46 14.51
C TYR A 118 2.64 -28.60 15.83
N HIS A 119 2.80 -29.86 16.27
CA HIS A 119 3.65 -30.20 17.41
C HIS A 119 4.71 -31.25 16.99
N PRO A 120 5.98 -31.13 17.41
CA PRO A 120 7.03 -32.06 16.98
C PRO A 120 6.73 -33.54 17.24
N SER A 121 6.09 -33.86 18.38
CA SER A 121 5.76 -35.25 18.77
C SER A 121 4.36 -35.71 18.38
N ARG A 122 3.39 -34.78 18.17
CA ARG A 122 1.98 -35.10 17.88
C ARG A 122 1.63 -34.93 16.39
N GLY A 123 2.54 -34.31 15.62
CA GLY A 123 2.30 -34.01 14.21
C GLY A 123 1.36 -32.84 13.96
N LEU A 124 0.69 -32.87 12.82
CA LEU A 124 -0.23 -31.82 12.38
C LEU A 124 -1.64 -32.04 12.97
N ILE A 125 -2.22 -30.97 13.51
CA ILE A 125 -3.59 -30.90 14.05
C ILE A 125 -4.40 -30.00 13.13
N ASP A 126 -5.44 -30.54 12.50
CA ASP A 126 -6.26 -29.87 11.50
C ASP A 126 -7.76 -30.24 11.68
N PRO A 127 -8.42 -29.71 12.72
CA PRO A 127 -9.80 -30.07 13.01
C PRO A 127 -10.82 -29.47 12.02
N TYR A 128 -10.41 -28.47 11.22
CA TYR A 128 -11.31 -27.73 10.31
C TYR A 128 -11.04 -28.00 8.83
N GLY A 129 -10.14 -28.91 8.48
CA GLY A 129 -9.86 -29.34 7.11
C GLY A 129 -9.05 -28.33 6.30
N GLY A 130 -8.18 -27.58 6.96
CA GLY A 130 -7.30 -26.58 6.30
C GLY A 130 -6.42 -27.20 5.22
N GLN A 131 -5.90 -28.42 5.42
CA GLN A 131 -5.12 -29.13 4.39
C GLN A 131 -5.94 -29.41 3.11
N VAL A 132 -7.23 -29.74 3.27
CA VAL A 132 -8.12 -30.00 2.12
C VAL A 132 -8.34 -28.70 1.36
N ASP A 133 -8.57 -27.59 2.08
CA ASP A 133 -8.77 -26.28 1.46
C ASP A 133 -7.50 -25.74 0.81
N LEU A 134 -6.32 -25.99 1.38
CA LEU A 134 -5.04 -25.69 0.73
C LEU A 134 -4.86 -26.44 -0.60
N LYS A 135 -5.16 -27.73 -0.64
CA LYS A 135 -5.12 -28.53 -1.87
C LYS A 135 -6.12 -28.05 -2.92
N ARG A 136 -7.30 -27.62 -2.49
CA ARG A 136 -8.36 -27.07 -3.37
C ARG A 136 -8.12 -25.61 -3.75
N LYS A 137 -7.15 -24.94 -3.11
CA LYS A 137 -6.87 -23.52 -3.28
C LYS A 137 -8.10 -22.64 -2.98
N ILE A 138 -8.75 -22.90 -1.85
CA ILE A 138 -9.99 -22.22 -1.43
C ILE A 138 -9.76 -21.53 -0.07
N ILE A 139 -10.27 -20.30 0.07
CA ILE A 139 -10.38 -19.58 1.35
C ILE A 139 -11.77 -19.81 1.91
N ARG A 140 -11.86 -20.55 3.01
CA ARG A 140 -13.10 -20.88 3.73
C ARG A 140 -12.98 -20.51 5.20
N CYS A 141 -14.06 -19.96 5.76
CA CYS A 141 -14.13 -19.64 7.20
C CYS A 141 -14.13 -20.88 8.08
N VAL A 142 -13.61 -20.74 9.30
CA VAL A 142 -13.80 -21.71 10.37
C VAL A 142 -15.23 -21.59 10.88
N GLY A 143 -16.06 -22.61 10.66
CA GLY A 143 -17.46 -22.63 11.05
C GLY A 143 -18.34 -21.72 10.16
N ASN A 144 -19.26 -20.98 10.78
CA ASN A 144 -20.23 -20.15 10.07
C ASN A 144 -19.62 -18.77 9.70
N PRO A 145 -19.57 -18.37 8.41
CA PRO A 145 -19.01 -17.09 7.98
C PRO A 145 -19.73 -15.87 8.58
N ASP A 146 -21.07 -15.87 8.66
CA ASP A 146 -21.80 -14.73 9.21
C ASP A 146 -21.42 -14.47 10.67
N ARG A 147 -21.27 -15.53 11.45
CA ARG A 147 -20.79 -15.41 12.83
C ARG A 147 -19.37 -14.81 12.87
N ARG A 148 -18.46 -15.30 12.01
CA ARG A 148 -17.07 -14.82 11.97
C ARG A 148 -16.98 -13.35 11.60
N PHE A 149 -17.78 -12.87 10.67
CA PHE A 149 -17.81 -11.47 10.23
C PHE A 149 -18.49 -10.55 11.23
N ASN A 150 -19.50 -11.02 11.95
CA ASN A 150 -20.09 -10.29 13.06
C ASN A 150 -19.15 -10.15 14.26
N GLU A 151 -18.27 -11.11 14.50
CA GLU A 151 -17.21 -11.01 15.53
C GLU A 151 -16.16 -9.96 15.16
N ASP A 152 -15.60 -9.99 13.95
CA ASP A 152 -14.66 -9.00 13.43
C ASP A 152 -14.87 -8.81 11.93
N ALA A 153 -15.47 -7.68 11.57
CA ALA A 153 -15.79 -7.35 10.18
C ALA A 153 -14.52 -7.21 9.29
N LEU A 154 -13.34 -6.95 9.88
CA LEU A 154 -12.09 -6.94 9.12
C LEU A 154 -11.80 -8.30 8.46
N ARG A 155 -12.32 -9.39 8.99
CA ARG A 155 -12.14 -10.73 8.39
C ARG A 155 -12.66 -10.80 6.95
N MET A 156 -13.62 -9.96 6.57
CA MET A 156 -14.07 -9.83 5.18
C MET A 156 -12.96 -9.33 4.26
N LEU A 157 -12.23 -8.27 4.64
CA LEU A 157 -11.07 -7.80 3.89
C LEU A 157 -9.92 -8.80 3.89
N ARG A 158 -9.69 -9.45 5.04
CA ARG A 158 -8.68 -10.52 5.16
C ARG A 158 -8.95 -11.69 4.21
N ALA A 159 -10.23 -12.03 3.94
CA ALA A 159 -10.58 -13.06 2.95
C ALA A 159 -10.04 -12.69 1.58
N TYR A 160 -10.30 -11.47 1.11
CA TYR A 160 -9.77 -10.97 -0.16
C TYR A 160 -8.23 -10.89 -0.17
N ARG A 161 -7.62 -10.42 0.93
CA ARG A 161 -6.16 -10.41 1.05
C ARG A 161 -5.55 -11.80 0.92
N PHE A 162 -6.13 -12.82 1.56
CA PHE A 162 -5.64 -14.18 1.40
C PHE A 162 -5.88 -14.73 0.00
N CYS A 163 -6.98 -14.40 -0.66
CA CYS A 163 -7.18 -14.71 -2.08
C CYS A 163 -6.06 -14.10 -2.93
N ALA A 164 -5.75 -12.82 -2.74
CA ALA A 164 -4.67 -12.13 -3.44
C ALA A 164 -3.30 -12.78 -3.17
N LYS A 165 -2.94 -12.94 -1.89
CA LYS A 165 -1.62 -13.43 -1.44
C LYS A 165 -1.35 -14.88 -1.83
N LEU A 166 -2.36 -15.73 -1.80
CA LEU A 166 -2.21 -17.17 -2.06
C LEU A 166 -2.53 -17.55 -3.51
N GLY A 167 -3.22 -16.69 -4.26
CA GLY A 167 -3.79 -17.03 -5.57
C GLY A 167 -4.93 -18.04 -5.45
N PHE A 168 -5.71 -17.95 -4.38
CA PHE A 168 -6.81 -18.88 -4.09
C PHE A 168 -8.16 -18.24 -4.42
N SER A 169 -9.15 -19.07 -4.74
CA SER A 169 -10.55 -18.64 -4.86
C SER A 169 -11.21 -18.54 -3.48
N MET A 170 -12.27 -17.74 -3.40
CA MET A 170 -13.10 -17.65 -2.20
C MET A 170 -14.20 -18.70 -2.25
N ASP A 171 -14.50 -19.33 -1.12
CA ASP A 171 -15.65 -20.22 -0.99
C ASP A 171 -16.96 -19.44 -1.20
N GLU A 172 -17.92 -20.02 -1.91
CA GLU A 172 -19.21 -19.37 -2.24
C GLU A 172 -20.01 -18.94 -1.01
N THR A 173 -19.93 -19.70 0.08
CA THR A 173 -20.62 -19.34 1.33
C THR A 173 -19.98 -18.12 1.98
N VAL A 174 -18.66 -17.99 1.89
CA VAL A 174 -17.90 -16.83 2.37
C VAL A 174 -18.27 -15.60 1.53
N LYS A 175 -18.28 -15.72 0.20
CA LYS A 175 -18.63 -14.62 -0.71
C LYS A 175 -20.05 -14.10 -0.43
N LYS A 176 -21.05 -14.97 -0.37
CA LYS A 176 -22.42 -14.60 -0.05
C LYS A 176 -22.55 -13.94 1.32
N SER A 177 -21.82 -14.43 2.31
CA SER A 177 -21.82 -13.85 3.65
C SER A 177 -21.16 -12.46 3.65
N ILE A 178 -20.08 -12.23 2.88
CA ILE A 178 -19.50 -10.89 2.71
C ILE A 178 -20.53 -9.93 2.11
N ASP A 179 -21.20 -10.32 1.04
CA ASP A 179 -22.21 -9.48 0.38
C ASP A 179 -23.34 -9.10 1.35
N THR A 180 -23.80 -10.04 2.18
CA THR A 180 -24.84 -9.81 3.18
C THR A 180 -24.38 -8.89 4.31
N ASN A 181 -23.13 -9.02 4.75
CA ASN A 181 -22.57 -8.33 5.91
C ASN A 181 -21.68 -7.12 5.52
N ALA A 182 -21.62 -6.72 4.26
CA ALA A 182 -20.72 -5.67 3.75
C ALA A 182 -20.82 -4.36 4.55
N SER A 183 -22.01 -3.97 5.00
CA SER A 183 -22.23 -2.76 5.79
C SER A 183 -21.46 -2.74 7.13
N LEU A 184 -21.09 -3.90 7.67
CA LEU A 184 -20.33 -4.00 8.92
C LEU A 184 -18.92 -3.39 8.81
N ILE A 185 -18.38 -3.24 7.60
CA ILE A 185 -17.04 -2.64 7.40
C ILE A 185 -16.93 -1.22 7.95
N GLN A 186 -18.03 -0.48 8.04
CA GLN A 186 -18.07 0.88 8.62
C GLN A 186 -17.66 0.92 10.09
N TYR A 187 -17.74 -0.20 10.82
CA TYR A 187 -17.33 -0.29 12.22
C TYR A 187 -15.83 -0.62 12.39
N VAL A 188 -15.15 -0.94 11.30
CA VAL A 188 -13.70 -1.18 11.32
C VAL A 188 -12.96 0.14 11.22
N SER A 189 -11.92 0.32 12.05
CA SER A 189 -11.10 1.54 11.96
C SER A 189 -10.42 1.64 10.59
N ILE A 190 -10.36 2.85 10.06
CA ILE A 190 -9.84 3.09 8.72
C ILE A 190 -8.37 2.67 8.57
N GLU A 191 -7.59 2.75 9.64
CA GLU A 191 -6.18 2.32 9.65
C GLU A 191 -6.05 0.81 9.40
N ARG A 192 -6.96 0.00 9.97
CA ARG A 192 -6.99 -1.46 9.73
C ARG A 192 -7.42 -1.76 8.30
N ILE A 193 -8.42 -1.03 7.78
CA ILE A 193 -8.85 -1.16 6.37
C ILE A 193 -7.71 -0.83 5.43
N VAL A 194 -7.04 0.29 5.63
CA VAL A 194 -5.92 0.74 4.81
C VAL A 194 -4.75 -0.24 4.85
N HIS A 195 -4.48 -0.86 6.00
CA HIS A 195 -3.46 -1.90 6.10
C HIS A 195 -3.77 -3.11 5.20
N GLU A 196 -5.00 -3.63 5.24
CA GLU A 196 -5.40 -4.75 4.36
C GLU A 196 -5.37 -4.34 2.87
N LEU A 197 -5.79 -3.10 2.55
CA LEU A 197 -5.73 -2.58 1.17
C LEU A 197 -4.30 -2.51 0.64
N LYS A 198 -3.33 -2.06 1.44
CA LYS A 198 -1.91 -2.02 1.05
C LYS A 198 -1.40 -3.41 0.70
N GLU A 199 -1.65 -4.40 1.54
CA GLU A 199 -1.28 -5.79 1.29
C GLU A 199 -1.92 -6.38 0.00
N ILE A 200 -3.17 -5.98 -0.29
CA ILE A 200 -3.87 -6.39 -1.52
C ILE A 200 -3.24 -5.70 -2.73
N MET A 201 -3.02 -4.39 -2.67
CA MET A 201 -2.43 -3.61 -3.77
C MET A 201 -1.03 -4.09 -4.13
N GLU A 202 -0.22 -4.47 -3.13
CA GLU A 202 1.13 -5.01 -3.34
C GLU A 202 1.11 -6.38 -4.00
N THR A 203 0.16 -7.24 -3.61
CA THR A 203 0.15 -8.65 -4.06
C THR A 203 -0.62 -8.87 -5.35
N ASN A 204 -1.84 -8.35 -5.43
CA ASN A 204 -2.70 -8.45 -6.61
C ASN A 204 -3.81 -7.38 -6.57
N PRO A 205 -3.59 -6.19 -7.14
CA PRO A 205 -4.58 -5.12 -7.15
C PRO A 205 -5.89 -5.48 -7.87
N GLN A 206 -5.89 -6.44 -8.79
CA GLN A 206 -7.09 -6.87 -9.53
C GLN A 206 -8.21 -7.39 -8.61
N VAL A 207 -7.87 -7.86 -7.41
CA VAL A 207 -8.85 -8.31 -6.41
C VAL A 207 -9.79 -7.18 -5.97
N LEU A 208 -9.38 -5.91 -6.06
CA LEU A 208 -10.20 -4.76 -5.66
C LEU A 208 -11.51 -4.63 -6.47
N GLN A 209 -11.57 -5.15 -7.70
CA GLN A 209 -12.81 -5.16 -8.50
C GLN A 209 -13.94 -5.94 -7.82
N ASP A 210 -13.61 -7.01 -7.11
CA ASP A 210 -14.57 -7.87 -6.40
C ASP A 210 -14.97 -7.29 -5.02
N MET A 211 -14.32 -6.20 -4.61
CA MET A 211 -14.48 -5.61 -3.28
C MET A 211 -15.32 -4.33 -3.28
N THR A 212 -15.82 -3.88 -4.42
CA THR A 212 -16.53 -2.59 -4.54
C THR A 212 -17.74 -2.51 -3.61
N LEU A 213 -18.55 -3.57 -3.54
CA LEU A 213 -19.70 -3.65 -2.63
C LEU A 213 -19.26 -3.60 -1.15
N LEU A 214 -18.23 -4.36 -0.78
CA LEU A 214 -17.69 -4.38 0.59
C LEU A 214 -17.14 -3.02 1.00
N LEU A 215 -16.42 -2.35 0.11
CA LEU A 215 -15.76 -1.07 0.38
C LEU A 215 -16.70 0.12 0.25
N LYS A 216 -17.87 -0.02 -0.37
CA LYS A 216 -18.82 1.07 -0.62
C LYS A 216 -19.12 1.97 0.59
N PRO A 217 -19.30 1.47 1.83
CA PRO A 217 -19.56 2.32 2.98
C PRO A 217 -18.39 3.26 3.38
N VAL A 218 -17.17 2.93 2.98
CA VAL A 218 -15.93 3.66 3.36
C VAL A 218 -15.17 4.23 2.17
N PHE A 219 -15.38 3.68 0.97
CA PHE A 219 -14.72 4.07 -0.29
C PHE A 219 -15.65 3.87 -1.48
N ASN A 220 -16.75 4.64 -1.52
CA ASN A 220 -17.77 4.55 -2.58
C ASN A 220 -17.23 4.90 -3.99
N GLU A 221 -16.13 5.63 -4.05
CA GLU A 221 -15.50 6.05 -5.31
C GLU A 221 -15.06 4.85 -6.16
N LEU A 222 -14.72 3.70 -5.55
CA LEU A 222 -14.42 2.48 -6.31
C LEU A 222 -15.65 1.93 -7.05
N ASP A 223 -16.81 1.90 -6.41
CA ASP A 223 -18.07 1.45 -7.01
C ASP A 223 -18.47 2.38 -8.16
N LEU A 224 -18.33 3.69 -7.97
CA LEU A 224 -18.57 4.69 -9.01
C LEU A 224 -17.59 4.59 -10.17
N ALA A 225 -16.32 4.27 -9.91
CA ALA A 225 -15.31 4.07 -10.94
C ALA A 225 -15.61 2.83 -11.80
N LEU A 226 -16.10 1.74 -11.21
CA LEU A 226 -16.58 0.55 -11.93
C LEU A 226 -17.75 0.88 -12.86
N MET A 227 -18.64 1.78 -12.44
CA MET A 227 -19.80 2.21 -13.26
C MET A 227 -19.43 3.27 -14.31
N CYS A 228 -18.23 3.83 -14.25
CA CYS A 228 -17.79 4.89 -15.16
C CYS A 228 -17.11 4.32 -16.41
N SER A 229 -17.92 4.00 -17.43
CA SER A 229 -17.41 3.56 -18.74
C SER A 229 -16.59 4.66 -19.42
N GLN A 230 -15.62 4.25 -20.26
CA GLN A 230 -14.75 5.14 -21.04
C GLN A 230 -14.87 4.82 -22.53
N ASN A 231 -15.88 5.37 -23.20
CA ASN A 231 -16.04 5.19 -24.65
C ASN A 231 -15.06 6.10 -25.40
N SER A 232 -13.80 5.66 -25.50
CA SER A 232 -12.74 6.38 -26.21
C SER A 232 -11.83 5.41 -26.97
N ILE A 233 -11.09 5.93 -27.94
CA ILE A 233 -10.11 5.11 -28.70
C ILE A 233 -8.87 4.74 -27.86
N TYR A 234 -8.67 5.40 -26.73
CA TYR A 234 -7.51 5.20 -25.86
C TYR A 234 -7.78 4.17 -24.74
N HIS A 235 -9.05 3.96 -24.37
CA HIS A 235 -9.45 3.07 -23.29
C HIS A 235 -10.39 1.97 -23.82
N TYR A 236 -10.26 0.78 -23.29
CA TYR A 236 -11.10 -0.39 -23.62
C TYR A 236 -11.90 -0.91 -22.42
N THR A 237 -11.71 -0.30 -21.24
CA THR A 237 -12.36 -0.67 -19.97
C THR A 237 -12.99 0.56 -19.30
N ASP A 238 -13.75 0.35 -18.22
CA ASP A 238 -14.16 1.40 -17.30
C ASP A 238 -12.98 1.96 -16.49
N VAL A 239 -13.24 2.99 -15.67
CA VAL A 239 -12.21 3.67 -14.89
C VAL A 239 -11.54 2.75 -13.87
N LEU A 240 -12.31 1.86 -13.20
CA LEU A 240 -11.73 0.98 -12.20
C LEU A 240 -10.79 -0.06 -12.81
N HIS A 241 -11.23 -0.78 -13.84
CA HIS A 241 -10.39 -1.80 -14.48
C HIS A 241 -9.12 -1.18 -15.07
N HIS A 242 -9.23 -0.01 -15.73
CA HIS A 242 -8.05 0.73 -16.18
C HIS A 242 -7.08 1.04 -15.03
N THR A 243 -7.60 1.55 -13.91
CA THR A 243 -6.80 1.84 -12.71
C THR A 243 -6.08 0.60 -12.18
N LEU A 244 -6.79 -0.53 -12.09
CA LEU A 244 -6.20 -1.79 -11.59
C LEU A 244 -5.15 -2.35 -12.56
N ASP A 245 -5.38 -2.22 -13.87
CA ASP A 245 -4.38 -2.59 -14.89
C ASP A 245 -3.12 -1.73 -14.76
N ALA A 246 -3.26 -0.40 -14.57
CA ALA A 246 -2.13 0.49 -14.34
C ALA A 246 -1.33 0.09 -13.09
N MET A 247 -2.00 -0.26 -11.99
CA MET A 247 -1.34 -0.71 -10.77
C MET A 247 -0.53 -2.00 -10.94
N CYS A 248 -0.89 -2.89 -11.86
CA CYS A 248 -0.13 -4.10 -12.15
C CYS A 248 1.26 -3.81 -12.75
N TYR A 249 1.46 -2.64 -13.37
CA TYR A 249 2.75 -2.20 -13.91
C TYR A 249 3.64 -1.52 -12.89
N LEU A 250 3.15 -1.23 -11.67
CA LEU A 250 3.92 -0.60 -10.61
C LEU A 250 4.99 -1.56 -10.03
N LYS A 251 6.22 -1.45 -10.52
CA LYS A 251 7.35 -2.27 -10.09
C LYS A 251 8.65 -1.43 -10.06
N PRO A 252 9.38 -1.42 -8.92
CA PRO A 252 9.01 -2.03 -7.64
C PRO A 252 7.76 -1.39 -7.02
N TYR A 253 7.10 -2.10 -6.11
CA TYR A 253 5.95 -1.57 -5.40
C TYR A 253 6.38 -0.44 -4.45
N ASP A 254 5.60 0.64 -4.46
CA ASP A 254 5.69 1.76 -3.53
C ASP A 254 4.28 2.16 -3.09
N GLU A 255 4.07 2.31 -1.79
CA GLU A 255 2.75 2.61 -1.23
C GLU A 255 2.21 3.96 -1.69
N THR A 256 3.05 4.98 -1.81
CA THR A 256 2.64 6.33 -2.22
C THR A 256 2.20 6.34 -3.67
N LEU A 257 2.96 5.65 -4.54
CA LEU A 257 2.63 5.51 -5.95
C LEU A 257 1.39 4.63 -6.16
N ALA A 258 1.22 3.59 -5.34
CA ALA A 258 0.02 2.74 -5.38
C ALA A 258 -1.25 3.54 -5.06
N PHE A 259 -1.24 4.40 -4.02
CA PHE A 259 -2.36 5.30 -3.75
C PHE A 259 -2.55 6.37 -4.83
N ALA A 260 -1.47 6.90 -5.39
CA ALA A 260 -1.56 7.85 -6.48
C ALA A 260 -2.24 7.21 -7.71
N LEU A 261 -1.84 5.99 -8.09
CA LEU A 261 -2.48 5.23 -9.16
C LEU A 261 -3.93 4.87 -8.81
N LEU A 262 -4.23 4.43 -7.57
CA LEU A 262 -5.60 4.13 -7.16
C LEU A 262 -6.54 5.34 -7.30
N PHE A 263 -6.02 6.56 -7.16
CA PHE A 263 -6.82 7.78 -7.18
C PHE A 263 -6.72 8.58 -8.48
N HIS A 264 -5.77 8.28 -9.40
CA HIS A 264 -5.41 9.17 -10.51
C HIS A 264 -6.61 9.56 -11.39
N ASP A 265 -7.48 8.60 -11.65
CA ASP A 265 -8.60 8.74 -12.57
C ASP A 265 -9.96 8.91 -11.91
N LEU A 266 -10.05 8.94 -10.58
CA LEU A 266 -11.33 9.11 -9.87
C LEU A 266 -12.03 10.43 -10.19
N GLY A 267 -11.29 11.46 -10.59
CA GLY A 267 -11.85 12.72 -11.07
C GLY A 267 -12.72 12.57 -12.34
N LYS A 268 -12.50 11.54 -13.16
CA LYS A 268 -13.28 11.24 -14.35
C LYS A 268 -14.77 11.05 -14.04
N ILE A 269 -15.08 10.49 -12.88
CA ILE A 269 -16.46 10.23 -12.44
C ILE A 269 -17.29 11.53 -12.39
N GLN A 270 -16.69 12.65 -12.01
CA GLN A 270 -17.39 13.93 -11.83
C GLN A 270 -17.44 14.79 -13.08
N VAL A 271 -16.50 14.60 -14.02
CA VAL A 271 -16.35 15.47 -15.18
C VAL A 271 -16.73 14.82 -16.50
N LYS A 272 -17.20 13.58 -16.48
CA LYS A 272 -17.60 12.84 -17.68
C LYS A 272 -18.65 13.60 -18.47
N THR A 273 -18.40 13.81 -19.76
CA THR A 273 -19.37 14.29 -20.73
C THR A 273 -19.31 13.40 -21.98
N THR A 274 -20.45 13.23 -22.66
CA THR A 274 -20.53 12.43 -23.88
C THR A 274 -20.95 13.33 -25.02
N ASP A 275 -20.23 13.31 -26.15
CA ASP A 275 -20.56 14.09 -27.33
C ASP A 275 -21.68 13.45 -28.18
N SER A 276 -22.09 14.14 -29.25
CA SER A 276 -23.16 13.67 -30.14
C SER A 276 -22.85 12.38 -30.90
N ASN A 277 -21.57 11.96 -30.92
CA ASN A 277 -21.11 10.72 -31.52
C ASN A 277 -21.00 9.58 -30.50
N GLY A 278 -21.40 9.82 -29.24
CA GLY A 278 -21.33 8.87 -28.13
C GLY A 278 -19.94 8.74 -27.57
N ARG A 279 -18.99 9.62 -27.89
CA ARG A 279 -17.63 9.60 -27.37
C ARG A 279 -17.55 10.30 -26.01
N ASP A 280 -16.89 9.68 -25.05
CA ASP A 280 -16.69 10.25 -23.72
C ASP A 280 -15.48 11.18 -23.66
N HIS A 281 -15.61 12.25 -22.88
CA HIS A 281 -14.59 13.27 -22.62
C HIS A 281 -14.49 13.52 -21.12
N PHE A 282 -13.26 13.74 -20.63
CA PHE A 282 -12.95 13.88 -19.22
C PHE A 282 -12.08 15.12 -18.93
N LYS A 283 -12.48 16.27 -19.49
CA LYS A 283 -11.70 17.51 -19.34
C LYS A 283 -11.53 17.89 -17.87
N HIS A 284 -10.31 18.26 -17.48
CA HIS A 284 -9.93 18.67 -16.13
C HIS A 284 -10.04 17.55 -15.05
N HIS A 285 -10.12 16.27 -15.44
CA HIS A 285 -10.22 15.16 -14.48
C HIS A 285 -9.03 15.11 -13.50
N ALA A 286 -7.81 15.41 -13.96
CA ALA A 286 -6.62 15.41 -13.11
C ALA A 286 -6.69 16.48 -11.99
N MET A 287 -7.22 17.67 -12.30
CA MET A 287 -7.42 18.73 -11.31
C MET A 287 -8.49 18.34 -10.28
N VAL A 288 -9.65 17.85 -10.74
CA VAL A 288 -10.74 17.40 -9.86
C VAL A 288 -10.29 16.18 -9.05
N GLY A 289 -9.59 15.24 -9.67
CA GLY A 289 -9.01 14.07 -9.01
C GLY A 289 -7.99 14.45 -7.93
N SER A 290 -7.15 15.45 -8.18
CA SER A 290 -6.20 15.95 -7.18
C SER A 290 -6.91 16.50 -5.93
N GLU A 291 -7.99 17.29 -6.09
CA GLU A 291 -8.77 17.78 -4.94
C GLU A 291 -9.46 16.61 -4.20
N LEU A 292 -10.06 15.68 -4.92
CA LEU A 292 -10.66 14.48 -4.33
C LEU A 292 -9.60 13.63 -3.59
N SER A 293 -8.41 13.49 -4.16
CA SER A 293 -7.32 12.72 -3.52
C SER A 293 -6.83 13.35 -2.21
N LYS A 294 -6.88 14.69 -2.06
CA LYS A 294 -6.59 15.35 -0.77
C LYS A 294 -7.59 14.95 0.32
N GLU A 295 -8.86 14.82 -0.05
CA GLU A 295 -9.91 14.35 0.86
C GLU A 295 -9.69 12.87 1.21
N LEU A 296 -9.47 12.01 0.20
CA LEU A 296 -9.23 10.58 0.38
C LEU A 296 -8.00 10.31 1.24
N CYS A 297 -6.89 11.04 1.03
CA CYS A 297 -5.70 10.92 1.86
C CYS A 297 -5.97 11.26 3.34
N ARG A 298 -6.86 12.21 3.63
CA ARG A 298 -7.30 12.52 5.01
C ARG A 298 -8.22 11.45 5.56
N ARG A 299 -9.22 11.00 4.77
CA ARG A 299 -10.16 9.94 5.14
C ARG A 299 -9.43 8.64 5.47
N PHE A 300 -8.43 8.27 4.69
CA PHE A 300 -7.62 7.08 4.85
C PHE A 300 -6.48 7.25 5.85
N LYS A 301 -6.35 8.43 6.46
CA LYS A 301 -5.29 8.75 7.43
C LYS A 301 -3.88 8.43 6.91
N LEU A 302 -3.63 8.70 5.64
CA LEU A 302 -2.33 8.51 5.04
C LEU A 302 -1.28 9.42 5.70
N THR A 303 0.00 9.08 5.56
CA THR A 303 1.13 9.83 6.14
C THR A 303 1.20 11.26 5.61
N ASN A 304 1.91 12.15 6.30
CA ASN A 304 2.08 13.54 5.84
C ASN A 304 2.77 13.61 4.48
N GLU A 305 3.70 12.70 4.21
CA GLU A 305 4.39 12.59 2.93
C GLU A 305 3.42 12.17 1.81
N GLN A 306 2.62 11.14 2.05
CA GLN A 306 1.58 10.71 1.11
C GLN A 306 0.53 11.79 0.84
N ARG A 307 0.11 12.55 1.89
CA ARG A 307 -0.82 13.69 1.74
C ARG A 307 -0.26 14.81 0.89
N LYS A 308 1.05 14.98 0.84
CA LYS A 308 1.73 15.95 -0.02
C LYS A 308 1.83 15.45 -1.44
N TRP A 309 2.31 14.21 -1.63
CA TRP A 309 2.72 13.73 -2.94
C TRP A 309 1.63 13.04 -3.75
N VAL A 310 0.71 12.32 -3.11
CA VAL A 310 -0.38 11.64 -3.84
C VAL A 310 -1.21 12.66 -4.65
N PRO A 311 -1.71 13.79 -4.09
CA PRO A 311 -2.44 14.78 -4.87
C PRO A 311 -1.60 15.44 -5.96
N PHE A 312 -0.31 15.62 -5.74
CA PHE A 312 0.60 16.15 -6.75
C PHE A 312 0.72 15.19 -7.94
N TYR A 313 0.94 13.92 -7.68
CA TYR A 313 1.04 12.90 -8.72
C TYR A 313 -0.29 12.74 -9.49
N VAL A 314 -1.42 12.77 -8.78
CA VAL A 314 -2.74 12.76 -9.42
C VAL A 314 -2.96 13.98 -10.32
N LEU A 315 -2.49 15.17 -9.91
CA LEU A 315 -2.61 16.38 -10.73
C LEU A 315 -1.81 16.30 -12.04
N HIS A 316 -0.65 15.65 -12.00
CA HIS A 316 0.33 15.65 -13.08
C HIS A 316 0.44 14.31 -13.83
N HIS A 317 -0.40 13.31 -13.51
CA HIS A 317 -0.32 11.99 -14.12
C HIS A 317 -0.55 12.01 -15.65
N ASP A 318 -1.35 12.94 -16.16
CA ASP A 318 -1.66 13.07 -17.60
C ASP A 318 -0.82 14.17 -18.29
N ASP A 319 0.17 14.73 -17.63
CA ASP A 319 1.07 15.72 -18.23
C ASP A 319 1.88 15.09 -19.38
N LYS A 320 2.11 15.89 -20.44
CA LYS A 320 2.98 15.48 -21.54
C LYS A 320 4.43 15.76 -21.22
N PHE A 321 5.27 14.76 -21.40
CA PHE A 321 6.73 14.87 -21.27
C PHE A 321 7.36 15.00 -22.66
N THR A 322 8.00 16.15 -22.90
CA THR A 322 8.71 16.46 -24.14
C THR A 322 10.23 16.43 -23.93
N CYS A 323 10.98 15.90 -24.89
CA CYS A 323 12.43 15.82 -24.83
C CYS A 323 13.08 17.18 -25.10
N ASP A 324 12.81 18.17 -24.22
CA ASP A 324 13.38 19.49 -24.24
C ASP A 324 13.78 19.96 -22.84
N LEU A 325 14.60 21.01 -22.78
CA LEU A 325 15.09 21.55 -21.50
C LEU A 325 13.98 22.25 -20.71
N ASP A 326 12.97 22.81 -21.38
CA ASP A 326 11.87 23.51 -20.72
C ASP A 326 11.03 22.54 -19.89
N CYS A 327 10.83 21.33 -20.39
CA CYS A 327 10.16 20.27 -19.63
C CYS A 327 10.96 19.89 -18.35
N ILE A 328 12.27 19.72 -18.46
CA ILE A 328 13.11 19.46 -17.28
C ILE A 328 13.07 20.67 -16.32
N TYR A 329 13.18 21.89 -16.83
CA TYR A 329 13.13 23.11 -16.03
C TYR A 329 11.80 23.23 -15.27
N LYS A 330 10.68 22.96 -15.93
CA LYS A 330 9.33 22.95 -15.31
C LYS A 330 9.30 22.06 -14.07
N TYR A 331 9.69 20.80 -14.19
CA TYR A 331 9.57 19.86 -13.07
C TYR A 331 10.66 20.05 -12.02
N ARG A 332 11.91 20.19 -12.43
CA ARG A 332 13.05 20.21 -11.51
C ARG A 332 13.24 21.59 -10.84
N VAL A 333 13.00 22.67 -11.57
CA VAL A 333 13.22 24.04 -11.08
C VAL A 333 11.93 24.71 -10.65
N THR A 334 10.89 24.75 -11.51
CA THR A 334 9.66 25.47 -11.18
C THR A 334 8.80 24.72 -10.14
N TYR A 335 8.67 23.41 -10.26
CA TYR A 335 7.93 22.60 -9.26
C TYR A 335 8.81 22.10 -8.11
N HIS A 336 10.11 22.40 -8.14
CA HIS A 336 11.09 22.01 -7.11
C HIS A 336 11.10 20.50 -6.81
N LEU A 337 10.84 19.66 -7.82
CA LEU A 337 10.97 18.23 -7.64
C LEU A 337 12.46 17.85 -7.52
N ASP A 338 12.78 17.04 -6.54
CA ASP A 338 14.05 16.32 -6.56
C ASP A 338 14.03 15.20 -7.63
N GLU A 339 15.11 14.47 -7.78
CA GLU A 339 15.20 13.42 -8.79
C GLU A 339 14.24 12.28 -8.51
N GLU A 340 14.09 11.88 -7.26
CA GLU A 340 13.21 10.81 -6.82
C GLU A 340 11.76 11.10 -7.19
N HIS A 341 11.25 12.28 -6.84
CA HIS A 341 9.85 12.63 -7.11
C HIS A 341 9.57 12.85 -8.61
N LEU A 342 10.57 13.28 -9.41
CA LEU A 342 10.42 13.29 -10.86
C LEU A 342 10.31 11.86 -11.41
N LEU A 343 11.18 10.94 -10.96
CA LEU A 343 11.14 9.54 -11.40
C LEU A 343 9.84 8.85 -10.99
N ASN A 344 9.35 9.12 -9.80
CA ASN A 344 8.07 8.64 -9.30
C ASN A 344 6.89 9.11 -10.20
N LEU A 345 6.88 10.39 -10.60
CA LEU A 345 5.89 10.92 -11.53
C LEU A 345 5.96 10.24 -12.90
N LEU A 346 7.18 10.02 -13.42
CA LEU A 346 7.38 9.29 -14.68
C LEU A 346 6.89 7.85 -14.59
N GLN A 347 7.12 7.19 -13.45
CA GLN A 347 6.64 5.83 -13.22
C GLN A 347 5.11 5.75 -13.21
N ILE A 348 4.42 6.69 -12.56
CA ILE A 348 2.95 6.77 -12.59
C ILE A 348 2.46 6.96 -14.02
N ARG A 349 3.03 7.93 -14.75
CA ARG A 349 2.68 8.18 -16.14
C ARG A 349 2.92 6.97 -17.05
N TYR A 350 4.00 6.23 -16.81
CA TYR A 350 4.30 5.00 -17.52
C TYR A 350 3.26 3.90 -17.22
N CYS A 351 2.93 3.68 -15.93
CA CYS A 351 1.94 2.69 -15.52
C CYS A 351 0.57 2.98 -16.13
N ASP A 352 0.13 4.23 -16.07
CA ASP A 352 -1.12 4.68 -16.68
C ASP A 352 -1.11 4.43 -18.21
N ALA A 353 -0.06 4.85 -18.90
CA ALA A 353 0.07 4.66 -20.35
C ALA A 353 0.05 3.17 -20.76
N MET A 354 0.66 2.29 -19.97
CA MET A 354 0.68 0.86 -20.25
C MET A 354 -0.68 0.18 -20.09
N ALA A 355 -1.59 0.77 -19.30
CA ALA A 355 -2.96 0.29 -19.13
C ALA A 355 -3.92 0.79 -20.24
N HIS A 356 -3.47 1.64 -21.14
CA HIS A 356 -4.26 2.11 -22.29
C HIS A 356 -4.36 1.04 -23.39
N SER A 357 -5.20 1.33 -24.41
CA SER A 357 -5.20 0.59 -25.69
C SER A 357 -3.83 0.68 -26.39
N GLU A 358 -3.57 -0.16 -27.38
CA GLU A 358 -2.33 -0.12 -28.18
C GLU A 358 -2.00 1.29 -28.69
N LEU A 359 -3.02 2.08 -29.01
CA LEU A 359 -2.84 3.47 -29.43
C LEU A 359 -2.38 4.36 -28.28
N GLY A 360 -2.93 4.17 -27.08
CA GLY A 360 -2.56 4.92 -25.88
C GLY A 360 -1.19 4.54 -25.35
N GLN A 361 -0.79 3.27 -25.46
CA GLN A 361 0.52 2.77 -25.04
C GLN A 361 1.70 3.45 -25.74
N LYS A 362 1.47 4.11 -26.87
CA LYS A 362 2.51 4.93 -27.52
C LYS A 362 3.06 6.01 -26.59
N SER A 363 2.24 6.53 -25.69
CA SER A 363 2.68 7.52 -24.71
C SER A 363 3.66 6.96 -23.66
N ALA A 364 3.69 5.66 -23.41
CA ALA A 364 4.71 5.04 -22.56
C ALA A 364 6.11 5.22 -23.16
N LYS A 365 6.23 5.12 -24.48
CA LYS A 365 7.50 5.36 -25.18
C LYS A 365 7.97 6.81 -25.03
N ASP A 366 7.05 7.77 -25.03
CA ASP A 366 7.40 9.18 -24.80
C ASP A 366 7.99 9.38 -23.38
N VAL A 367 7.48 8.67 -22.38
CA VAL A 367 8.03 8.68 -21.03
C VAL A 367 9.44 8.08 -21.00
N GLU A 368 9.66 6.96 -21.68
CA GLU A 368 11.00 6.33 -21.77
C GLU A 368 12.00 7.24 -22.45
N LEU A 369 11.59 7.89 -23.55
CA LEU A 369 12.44 8.84 -24.27
C LEU A 369 12.78 10.06 -23.40
N PHE A 370 11.80 10.61 -22.68
CA PHE A 370 12.04 11.72 -21.76
C PHE A 370 12.96 11.30 -20.62
N TYR A 371 12.79 10.11 -20.05
CA TYR A 371 13.71 9.58 -19.01
C TYR A 371 15.16 9.53 -19.53
N ALA A 372 15.38 8.97 -20.72
CA ALA A 372 16.71 8.92 -21.34
C ALA A 372 17.30 10.33 -21.58
N TYR A 373 16.46 11.27 -22.03
CA TYR A 373 16.83 12.66 -22.21
C TYR A 373 17.17 13.35 -20.89
N TYR A 374 16.37 13.10 -19.85
CA TYR A 374 16.60 13.61 -18.49
C TYR A 374 17.97 13.12 -17.94
N ILE A 375 18.28 11.83 -18.06
CA ILE A 375 19.54 11.26 -17.58
C ILE A 375 20.76 11.96 -18.22
N GLN A 376 20.69 12.31 -19.51
CA GLN A 376 21.75 13.05 -20.19
C GLN A 376 21.90 14.49 -19.66
N ASN A 377 20.85 15.07 -19.11
CA ASN A 377 20.79 16.46 -18.66
C ASN A 377 20.74 16.64 -17.12
N ARG A 378 20.76 15.56 -16.34
CA ARG A 378 20.57 15.62 -14.87
C ARG A 378 21.62 16.38 -14.09
N ASN A 379 22.80 16.62 -14.68
CA ASN A 379 23.91 17.33 -14.05
C ASN A 379 23.86 18.87 -14.26
N ARG A 380 22.74 19.40 -14.83
CA ARG A 380 22.54 20.84 -14.95
C ARG A 380 22.31 21.49 -13.60
N CYS A 381 22.53 22.79 -13.51
CA CYS A 381 22.22 23.58 -12.32
C CYS A 381 20.70 23.64 -12.12
N MET A 382 20.18 22.95 -11.12
CA MET A 382 18.73 22.82 -10.88
C MET A 382 18.25 23.51 -9.60
N SER A 383 19.17 24.10 -8.83
CA SER A 383 18.85 24.82 -7.60
C SER A 383 19.78 25.98 -7.35
N ILE A 384 19.32 26.97 -6.59
CA ILE A 384 20.11 28.14 -6.20
C ILE A 384 21.37 27.73 -5.45
N SER A 385 21.34 26.66 -4.67
CA SER A 385 22.53 26.16 -3.95
C SER A 385 23.63 25.62 -4.84
N GLN A 386 23.33 25.32 -6.11
CA GLN A 386 24.30 24.86 -7.12
C GLN A 386 24.93 26.02 -7.94
N LEU A 387 24.47 27.26 -7.72
CA LEU A 387 25.03 28.43 -8.39
C LEU A 387 26.47 28.70 -7.89
N ALA A 388 27.33 29.16 -8.79
CA ALA A 388 28.70 29.59 -8.48
C ALA A 388 28.76 30.94 -7.76
N LEU A 389 27.63 31.56 -7.48
CA LEU A 389 27.46 32.78 -6.67
C LEU A 389 26.32 32.63 -5.68
N ASN A 390 26.27 33.49 -4.68
CA ASN A 390 25.23 33.54 -3.66
C ASN A 390 24.69 34.96 -3.48
N GLY A 391 23.71 35.14 -2.58
CA GLY A 391 23.07 36.42 -2.33
C GLY A 391 24.04 37.52 -1.85
N LYS A 392 25.14 37.19 -1.12
CA LYS A 392 26.14 38.15 -0.69
C LYS A 392 26.95 38.71 -1.88
N ASP A 393 27.32 37.81 -2.81
CA ASP A 393 28.02 38.18 -4.02
C ASP A 393 27.21 39.19 -4.86
N ILE A 394 25.88 38.99 -4.92
CA ILE A 394 24.96 39.91 -5.62
C ILE A 394 24.91 41.26 -4.90
N ILE A 395 24.77 41.28 -3.56
CA ILE A 395 24.75 42.53 -2.76
C ILE A 395 26.04 43.34 -2.95
N GLU A 396 27.18 42.68 -2.95
CA GLU A 396 28.50 43.34 -3.13
C GLU A 396 28.69 43.89 -4.54
N ALA A 397 28.13 43.23 -5.56
CA ALA A 397 28.32 43.60 -6.97
C ALA A 397 27.24 44.51 -7.52
N THR A 398 26.12 44.66 -6.83
CA THR A 398 24.94 45.44 -7.28
C THR A 398 24.33 46.22 -6.12
N ASN A 399 23.36 47.12 -6.40
CA ASN A 399 22.62 47.83 -5.38
C ASN A 399 21.29 47.13 -5.00
N LEU A 400 21.07 45.83 -5.38
CA LEU A 400 19.83 45.10 -5.13
C LEU A 400 19.64 44.79 -3.64
N ARG A 401 18.39 44.80 -3.21
CA ARG A 401 18.02 44.51 -1.80
C ARG A 401 16.74 43.69 -1.71
N GLY A 402 16.62 42.93 -0.60
CA GLY A 402 15.42 42.19 -0.28
C GLY A 402 15.01 41.23 -1.39
N ARG A 403 13.78 41.32 -1.88
CA ARG A 403 13.21 40.42 -2.91
C ARG A 403 13.98 40.47 -4.24
N GLN A 404 14.56 41.62 -4.58
CA GLN A 404 15.36 41.75 -5.82
C GLN A 404 16.54 40.80 -5.87
N ILE A 405 17.13 40.45 -4.71
CA ILE A 405 18.22 39.47 -4.64
C ILE A 405 17.72 38.07 -5.03
N GLN A 406 16.54 37.72 -4.53
CA GLN A 406 15.93 36.41 -4.88
C GLN A 406 15.58 36.35 -6.37
N ASP A 407 15.05 37.43 -6.94
CA ASP A 407 14.73 37.51 -8.36
C ASP A 407 16.01 37.38 -9.21
N ALA A 408 17.09 38.06 -8.81
CA ALA A 408 18.43 37.94 -9.46
C ALA A 408 19.01 36.52 -9.37
N LEU A 409 18.87 35.84 -8.20
CA LEU A 409 19.28 34.44 -8.05
C LEU A 409 18.48 33.51 -8.97
N ASN A 410 17.16 33.74 -9.12
CA ASN A 410 16.32 32.98 -10.03
C ASN A 410 16.70 33.22 -11.50
N MET A 411 17.10 34.44 -11.87
CA MET A 411 17.63 34.75 -13.21
C MET A 411 18.95 34.00 -13.45
N CYS A 412 19.86 34.02 -12.48
CA CYS A 412 21.14 33.28 -12.55
C CYS A 412 20.89 31.78 -12.66
N LEU A 413 19.88 31.23 -11.90
CA LEU A 413 19.54 29.83 -11.97
C LEU A 413 19.01 29.45 -13.35
N LYS A 414 18.08 30.23 -13.90
CA LYS A 414 17.60 30.01 -15.27
C LYS A 414 18.74 30.05 -16.29
N TYR A 415 19.57 31.04 -16.22
CA TYR A 415 20.72 31.19 -17.14
C TYR A 415 21.69 30.02 -17.04
N SER A 416 22.10 29.65 -15.82
CA SER A 416 22.99 28.51 -15.57
C SER A 416 22.36 27.16 -15.95
N PHE A 417 21.06 27.01 -15.83
CA PHE A 417 20.36 25.80 -16.26
C PHE A 417 20.50 25.59 -17.78
N TYR A 418 20.27 26.64 -18.58
CA TYR A 418 20.36 26.54 -20.05
C TYR A 418 21.83 26.57 -20.53
N HIS A 419 22.73 27.21 -19.79
CA HIS A 419 24.14 27.39 -20.13
C HIS A 419 25.04 26.88 -18.98
N PRO A 420 25.19 25.57 -18.78
CA PRO A 420 25.93 25.02 -17.63
C PRO A 420 27.40 25.46 -17.59
N GLU A 421 28.03 25.64 -18.75
CA GLU A 421 29.41 26.09 -18.89
C GLU A 421 29.61 27.52 -18.36
N LYS A 422 28.54 28.31 -18.27
CA LYS A 422 28.52 29.70 -17.78
C LYS A 422 28.17 29.83 -16.31
N ASN A 423 28.02 28.73 -15.58
CA ASN A 423 27.84 28.77 -14.13
C ASN A 423 29.17 29.10 -13.45
N ARG A 424 29.63 30.33 -13.63
CA ARG A 424 30.83 30.91 -13.04
C ARG A 424 30.49 32.29 -12.47
N LYS A 425 31.04 32.64 -11.31
CA LYS A 425 30.68 33.89 -10.59
C LYS A 425 30.76 35.12 -11.49
N GLU A 426 31.86 35.28 -12.23
CA GLU A 426 32.05 36.44 -13.10
C GLU A 426 31.05 36.52 -14.23
N GLU A 427 30.75 35.38 -14.88
CA GLU A 427 29.79 35.30 -15.98
C GLU A 427 28.38 35.66 -15.50
N LEU A 428 27.97 35.14 -14.34
CA LEU A 428 26.65 35.41 -13.76
C LEU A 428 26.50 36.88 -13.34
N LEU A 429 27.53 37.48 -12.74
CA LEU A 429 27.52 38.90 -12.40
C LEU A 429 27.51 39.81 -13.64
N ASN A 430 28.21 39.42 -14.71
CA ASN A 430 28.16 40.16 -15.98
C ASN A 430 26.77 40.05 -16.63
N MET A 431 26.16 38.87 -16.61
CA MET A 431 24.78 38.68 -17.09
C MET A 431 23.81 39.58 -16.33
N LEU A 432 23.87 39.62 -15.00
CA LEU A 432 23.01 40.48 -14.19
C LEU A 432 23.18 41.96 -14.50
N LYS A 433 24.42 42.44 -14.73
CA LYS A 433 24.68 43.85 -15.08
C LYS A 433 24.11 44.26 -16.44
N ASN A 434 23.93 43.32 -17.35
CA ASN A 434 23.40 43.58 -18.69
C ASN A 434 21.85 43.50 -18.71
N GLU A 435 21.24 42.83 -17.75
CA GLU A 435 19.79 42.61 -17.70
C GLU A 435 19.10 43.56 -16.69
N LEU A 436 19.85 44.19 -15.78
CA LEU A 436 19.35 45.13 -14.77
C LEU A 436 19.62 46.59 -15.19
#